data_c462f922c6722111f92ff8e390157211
#
_entry.id   c462f922c6722111f92ff8e390157211
#
_cell.length_a   1.000
_cell.length_b   1.000
_cell.length_c   1.000
_cell.angle_alpha   90.00
_cell.angle_beta   90.00
_cell.angle_gamma   90.00
#
_symmetry.space_group_name_H-M   'P 1'
#
loop_
_entity.id
_entity.type
_entity.pdbx_description
1 polymer ?
#
loop_
_entity_poly.entity_id
_entity_poly.type
_entity_poly.pdbx_seq_one_letter_code
_entity_poly.pdbx_strand_id
1 'polypeptide(L)' 'MPTGLRKRSVLIAGHATSVSLKDAFWDALVEIAQARGTSVNQMVTEIDQRRDGNLSSAIRVFVLSNAKETAGPIA' A
#
# COMPACT_ATOMS: atom_id res chain seq x y z
N MET A 1 10.00 -17.37 -12.91
CA MET A 1 9.38 -16.86 -11.81
C MET A 1 8.95 -15.49 -11.92
N PRO A 2 7.75 -15.29 -11.86
CA PRO A 2 7.25 -13.98 -11.98
C PRO A 2 7.47 -13.25 -10.71
N THR A 3 8.46 -12.52 -10.67
CA THR A 3 8.65 -11.64 -9.59
C THR A 3 8.25 -10.27 -10.00
N GLY A 4 7.55 -10.17 -11.11
CA GLY A 4 7.19 -8.88 -11.62
C GLY A 4 6.06 -8.23 -10.89
N LEU A 5 5.71 -7.06 -11.35
CA LEU A 5 4.60 -6.31 -10.80
C LEU A 5 3.29 -6.95 -11.22
N ARG A 6 2.31 -6.91 -10.34
CA ARG A 6 0.97 -7.37 -10.64
C ARG A 6 0.01 -6.20 -10.55
N LYS A 7 -0.86 -6.13 -11.53
CA LYS A 7 -1.86 -5.09 -11.56
C LYS A 7 -3.04 -5.49 -10.67
N ARG A 8 -3.39 -4.62 -9.76
CA ARG A 8 -4.47 -4.88 -8.83
C ARG A 8 -5.48 -3.76 -8.88
N SER A 9 -6.75 -4.12 -8.82
CA SER A 9 -7.82 -3.14 -8.85
C SER A 9 -8.10 -2.66 -7.44
N VAL A 10 -8.25 -1.37 -7.28
CA VAL A 10 -8.62 -0.77 -6.00
C VAL A 10 -9.67 0.28 -6.26
N LEU A 11 -10.40 0.63 -5.21
CA LEU A 11 -11.37 1.71 -5.27
C LEU A 11 -10.85 2.88 -4.48
N ILE A 12 -10.81 4.03 -5.13
CA ILE A 12 -10.36 5.25 -4.48
C ILE A 12 -11.46 6.28 -4.63
N ALA A 13 -12.03 6.67 -3.52
CA ALA A 13 -13.14 7.63 -3.51
C ALA A 13 -14.25 7.21 -4.48
N GLY A 14 -14.51 5.91 -4.55
CA GLY A 14 -15.57 5.39 -5.40
C GLY A 14 -15.17 5.15 -6.84
N HIS A 15 -13.94 5.44 -7.21
CA HIS A 15 -13.48 5.23 -8.58
C HIS A 15 -12.57 4.02 -8.65
N ALA A 16 -12.85 3.15 -9.60
CA ALA A 16 -12.00 1.99 -9.81
C ALA A 16 -10.70 2.43 -10.47
N THR A 17 -9.60 1.97 -9.95
CA THR A 17 -8.30 2.27 -10.55
C THR A 17 -7.41 1.05 -10.38
N SER A 18 -6.27 1.06 -11.02
CA SER A 18 -5.33 -0.05 -10.94
C SER A 18 -4.00 0.44 -10.39
N VAL A 19 -3.37 -0.38 -9.58
CA VAL A 19 -2.01 -0.11 -9.14
C VAL A 19 -1.18 -1.33 -9.47
N SER A 20 0.07 -1.10 -9.81
CA SER A 20 0.99 -2.19 -10.09
C SER A 20 1.97 -2.30 -8.94
N LEU A 21 1.93 -3.42 -8.25
CA LEU A 21 2.77 -3.64 -7.09
C LEU A 21 3.26 -5.08 -7.08
N LYS A 22 4.44 -5.27 -6.54
CA LYS A 22 4.90 -6.63 -6.27
C LYS A 22 4.07 -7.21 -5.13
N ASP A 23 3.95 -8.53 -5.15
CA ASP A 23 3.13 -9.22 -4.17
C ASP A 23 3.57 -8.88 -2.74
N ALA A 24 4.86 -8.76 -2.50
CA ALA A 24 5.34 -8.47 -1.16
C ALA A 24 4.80 -7.15 -0.63
N PHE A 25 4.72 -6.13 -1.49
CA PHE A 25 4.18 -4.85 -1.07
C PHE A 25 2.68 -4.91 -0.87
N TRP A 26 1.99 -5.65 -1.74
CA TRP A 26 0.56 -5.79 -1.59
C TRP A 26 0.21 -6.52 -0.30
N ASP A 27 0.90 -7.62 -0.03
CA ASP A 27 0.65 -8.39 1.18
C ASP A 27 0.92 -7.56 2.42
N ALA A 28 1.97 -6.77 2.41
CA ALA A 28 2.27 -5.89 3.53
C ALA A 28 1.16 -4.86 3.73
N LEU A 29 0.64 -4.31 2.63
CA LEU A 29 -0.44 -3.34 2.71
C LEU A 29 -1.69 -3.96 3.33
N VAL A 30 -2.00 -5.20 2.94
CA VAL A 30 -3.14 -5.92 3.50
C VAL A 30 -2.96 -6.11 5.01
N GLU A 31 -1.77 -6.51 5.43
CA GLU A 31 -1.50 -6.71 6.83
C GLU A 31 -1.63 -5.43 7.63
N ILE A 32 -1.12 -4.33 7.08
CA ILE A 32 -1.23 -3.05 7.75
C ILE A 32 -2.69 -2.65 7.91
N ALA A 33 -3.48 -2.84 6.87
CA ALA A 33 -4.90 -2.51 6.92
C ALA A 33 -5.60 -3.33 8.00
N GLN A 34 -5.31 -4.62 8.07
CA GLN A 34 -5.89 -5.48 9.07
C GLN A 34 -5.50 -5.04 10.48
N ALA A 35 -4.24 -4.69 10.67
CA ALA A 35 -3.76 -4.27 11.97
C ALA A 35 -4.44 -2.97 12.42
N ARG A 36 -4.80 -2.12 11.47
CA ARG A 36 -5.45 -0.86 11.79
C ARG A 36 -6.97 -0.96 11.79
N GLY A 37 -7.51 -2.13 11.49
CA GLY A 37 -8.96 -2.32 11.47
C GLY A 37 -9.64 -1.61 10.33
N THR A 38 -8.97 -1.50 9.19
CA THR A 38 -9.54 -0.81 8.04
C THR A 38 -9.36 -1.68 6.80
N SER A 39 -9.92 -1.25 5.68
CA SER A 39 -9.81 -2.00 4.45
C SER A 39 -8.64 -1.50 3.62
N VAL A 40 -8.18 -2.34 2.69
CA VAL A 40 -7.13 -1.94 1.76
C VAL A 40 -7.59 -0.75 0.94
N ASN A 41 -8.84 -0.75 0.48
CA ASN A 41 -9.35 0.37 -0.30
C ASN A 41 -9.32 1.67 0.50
N GLN A 42 -9.66 1.61 1.78
CA GLN A 42 -9.60 2.79 2.62
C GLN A 42 -8.16 3.28 2.79
N MET A 43 -7.24 2.35 3.01
CA MET A 43 -5.83 2.69 3.13
C MET A 43 -5.31 3.35 1.87
N VAL A 44 -5.63 2.76 0.72
CA VAL A 44 -5.17 3.29 -0.55
C VAL A 44 -5.77 4.67 -0.82
N THR A 45 -7.03 4.87 -0.44
CA THR A 45 -7.65 6.18 -0.57
C THR A 45 -6.89 7.23 0.23
N GLU A 46 -6.53 6.91 1.46
CA GLU A 46 -5.78 7.83 2.29
C GLU A 46 -4.40 8.13 1.72
N ILE A 47 -3.74 7.09 1.21
CA ILE A 47 -2.44 7.29 0.59
C ILE A 47 -2.57 8.17 -0.64
N ASP A 48 -3.61 7.95 -1.43
CA ASP A 48 -3.83 8.74 -2.64
C ASP A 48 -4.02 10.22 -2.31
N GLN A 49 -4.69 10.51 -1.23
CA GLN A 49 -4.93 11.90 -0.83
C GLN A 49 -3.65 12.62 -0.44
N ARG A 50 -2.65 11.88 -0.04
CA ARG A 50 -1.39 12.44 0.42
C ARG A 50 -0.26 12.30 -0.57
N ARG A 51 -0.50 11.61 -1.67
CA ARG A 51 0.59 11.30 -2.58
C ARG A 51 1.11 12.54 -3.28
N ASP A 52 2.38 12.42 -3.63
CA ASP A 52 3.04 13.49 -4.32
C ASP A 52 3.76 12.86 -5.48
N GLY A 53 3.07 12.23 -6.36
CA GLY A 53 3.65 11.49 -7.46
C GLY A 53 2.72 10.37 -7.80
N ASN A 54 3.23 9.26 -8.34
CA ASN A 54 2.30 8.22 -8.72
C ASN A 54 1.93 7.37 -7.51
N LEU A 55 0.76 6.76 -7.61
CA LEU A 55 0.17 6.05 -6.50
C LEU A 55 0.97 4.82 -6.10
N SER A 56 1.49 4.07 -7.07
CA SER A 56 2.26 2.88 -6.76
C SER A 56 3.49 3.20 -5.92
N SER A 57 4.19 4.27 -6.27
CA SER A 57 5.33 4.72 -5.50
C SER A 57 4.92 5.17 -4.10
N ALA A 58 3.79 5.87 -4.01
CA ALA A 58 3.32 6.34 -2.72
C ALA A 58 2.98 5.17 -1.81
N ILE A 59 2.39 4.12 -2.35
CA ILE A 59 2.08 2.94 -1.57
C ILE A 59 3.35 2.27 -1.07
N ARG A 60 4.36 2.15 -1.94
CA ARG A 60 5.62 1.54 -1.53
C ARG A 60 6.28 2.32 -0.40
N VAL A 61 6.29 3.63 -0.51
CA VAL A 61 6.86 4.47 0.53
C VAL A 61 6.10 4.32 1.84
N PHE A 62 4.77 4.26 1.75
CA PHE A 62 3.95 4.07 2.93
C PHE A 62 4.27 2.74 3.62
N VAL A 63 4.37 1.67 2.85
CA VAL A 63 4.65 0.35 3.40
C VAL A 63 6.02 0.34 4.07
N LEU A 64 7.02 0.92 3.42
CA LEU A 64 8.36 0.95 3.99
C LEU A 64 8.42 1.77 5.25
N SER A 65 7.75 2.91 5.27
CA SER A 65 7.72 3.76 6.46
C SER A 65 7.05 3.04 7.63
N ASN A 66 5.96 2.34 7.34
CA ASN A 66 5.25 1.61 8.35
C ASN A 66 6.10 0.46 8.90
N ALA A 67 6.83 -0.21 8.04
CA ALA A 67 7.69 -1.30 8.46
C ALA A 67 8.79 -0.79 9.38
N LYS A 68 9.35 0.37 9.07
CA LYS A 68 10.38 0.94 9.93
C LYS A 68 9.84 1.29 11.30
N GLU A 69 8.65 1.85 11.36
CA GLU A 69 8.03 2.20 12.63
C GLU A 69 7.73 0.96 13.45
N THR A 70 7.23 -0.06 12.77
CA THR A 70 6.85 -1.29 13.43
C THR A 70 8.07 -2.03 13.94
N ALA A 71 9.12 -2.06 13.16
CA ALA A 71 10.34 -2.72 13.56
C ALA A 71 10.94 -2.00 14.73
N GLY A 72 10.69 -0.74 14.85
CA GLY A 72 11.19 0.03 15.95
C GLY A 72 12.68 0.18 15.90
N PRO A 73 13.20 0.90 16.82
CA PRO A 73 14.63 1.02 16.93
C PRO A 73 15.08 -0.22 17.59
N ILE A 74 15.73 -1.01 16.89
CA ILE A 74 16.26 -2.15 17.44
C ILE A 74 17.38 -1.79 18.24
N ALA A 75 17.61 -0.92 18.52
CA ALA A 75 18.73 -0.51 19.30
C ALA A 75 19.28 -1.25 20.13
#